data_583ed0b90bcc8a6b30054ac6bb85bc59
#
_entry.id   583ed0b90bcc8a6b30054ac6bb85bc59
#
_cell.length_a   1.000
_cell.length_b   1.000
_cell.length_c   1.000
_cell.angle_alpha   90.00
_cell.angle_beta   90.00
_cell.angle_gamma   90.00
#
_symmetry.space_group_name_H-M   'P 1'
#
loop_
_entity.id
_entity.type
_entity.pdbx_description
1 polymer ?
#
loop_
_entity_poly.entity_id
_entity_poly.type
_entity_poly.pdbx_seq_one_letter_code
_entity_poly.pdbx_strand_id
1 'polypeptide(L)'
;MFKKLLPGCSHGKTLKSLEVAGFIITENIHPAGGQIAEHAHENAHFCFVLQGSYSEFDGRRELTCKPSTLTFRPPGEVHRDSFHGRDVRVFIIEIPLTWLDKLRGHSIRLDRAEEFQGGPLPRLTARLNREFHQADAASALIIEGLTLELIAEAARHTAGGAESGLPCWLKRAKDLIHARFTENLTLEEIASAVGVHPVHLATVFRRKYYSTVGEYIRRLRVEYACLELARGETPLGTIALDAGFANQSHFSSTFKRMTGLTPASYRKSFPRS
;
A
#
# COMPACT_ATOMS: atom_id res chain seq x y z
N MET A 1 -1.46 -27.06 -13.42
CA MET A 1 -1.75 -27.30 -11.99
C MET A 1 -0.94 -26.26 -11.21
N PHE A 2 -1.57 -25.29 -10.55
CA PHE A 2 -0.90 -24.24 -9.79
C PHE A 2 -0.41 -24.77 -8.43
N LYS A 3 0.64 -24.15 -7.88
CA LYS A 3 1.22 -24.51 -6.57
C LYS A 3 0.42 -23.85 -5.46
N LYS A 4 -0.04 -24.63 -4.47
CA LYS A 4 -0.65 -24.11 -3.25
C LYS A 4 0.43 -23.91 -2.20
N LEU A 5 0.58 -22.69 -1.66
CA LEU A 5 1.49 -22.37 -0.58
C LEU A 5 0.85 -22.67 0.77
N LEU A 6 1.59 -23.37 1.61
CA LEU A 6 1.22 -23.65 2.99
C LEU A 6 1.40 -22.39 3.87
N PRO A 7 0.73 -22.32 5.04
CA PRO A 7 0.90 -21.24 5.99
C PRO A 7 2.38 -20.94 6.32
N GLY A 8 2.75 -19.68 6.35
CA GLY A 8 4.11 -19.22 6.60
C GLY A 8 5.11 -19.42 5.47
N CYS A 9 4.68 -20.00 4.33
CA CYS A 9 5.54 -20.22 3.16
C CYS A 9 5.43 -19.04 2.19
N SER A 10 6.59 -18.55 1.74
CA SER A 10 6.70 -17.52 0.69
C SER A 10 7.64 -17.99 -0.41
N HIS A 11 7.48 -17.45 -1.61
CA HIS A 11 8.42 -17.65 -2.71
C HIS A 11 9.69 -16.82 -2.58
N GLY A 12 9.65 -15.75 -1.77
CA GLY A 12 10.81 -14.91 -1.49
C GLY A 12 11.68 -15.44 -0.36
N LYS A 13 12.80 -14.76 -0.11
CA LYS A 13 13.60 -15.01 1.09
C LYS A 13 12.93 -14.33 2.28
N THR A 14 12.53 -15.09 3.29
CA THR A 14 12.00 -14.56 4.55
C THR A 14 13.12 -13.91 5.35
N LEU A 15 12.96 -12.64 5.68
CA LEU A 15 13.89 -11.84 6.48
C LEU A 15 13.57 -11.98 7.97
N LYS A 16 12.28 -11.97 8.32
CA LYS A 16 11.78 -12.10 9.69
C LYS A 16 10.39 -12.74 9.65
N SER A 17 10.10 -13.57 10.65
CA SER A 17 8.80 -14.20 10.85
C SER A 17 8.41 -14.12 12.32
N LEU A 18 7.12 -13.98 12.59
CA LEU A 18 6.52 -13.96 13.93
C LEU A 18 5.14 -14.59 13.88
N GLU A 19 4.81 -15.40 14.86
CA GLU A 19 3.44 -15.90 15.05
C GLU A 19 2.85 -15.30 16.32
N VAL A 20 1.69 -14.66 16.20
CA VAL A 20 0.97 -14.02 17.31
C VAL A 20 -0.52 -14.31 17.17
N ALA A 21 -1.13 -14.84 18.22
CA ALA A 21 -2.57 -15.16 18.27
C ALA A 21 -3.07 -16.00 17.07
N GLY A 22 -2.17 -16.83 16.50
CA GLY A 22 -2.41 -17.65 15.32
C GLY A 22 -2.24 -16.90 13.98
N PHE A 23 -2.00 -15.59 13.98
CA PHE A 23 -1.61 -14.86 12.78
C PHE A 23 -0.14 -15.12 12.49
N ILE A 24 0.21 -15.34 11.22
CA ILE A 24 1.58 -15.48 10.77
C ILE A 24 1.99 -14.21 10.05
N ILE A 25 3.01 -13.54 10.56
CA ILE A 25 3.47 -12.25 10.06
C ILE A 25 4.90 -12.44 9.56
N THR A 26 5.13 -12.10 8.29
CA THR A 26 6.44 -12.26 7.67
C THR A 26 6.86 -11.01 6.91
N GLU A 27 8.15 -10.76 6.91
CA GLU A 27 8.78 -9.84 5.97
C GLU A 27 9.63 -10.64 5.00
N ASN A 28 9.37 -10.43 3.71
CA ASN A 28 10.03 -11.19 2.64
C ASN A 28 10.68 -10.23 1.64
N ILE A 29 11.76 -10.70 1.01
CA ILE A 29 12.43 -10.01 -0.08
C ILE A 29 12.41 -10.88 -1.33
N HIS A 30 12.08 -10.27 -2.46
CA HIS A 30 12.08 -10.88 -3.79
C HIS A 30 13.10 -10.17 -4.67
N PRO A 31 13.96 -10.90 -5.39
CA PRO A 31 14.96 -10.30 -6.25
C PRO A 31 14.34 -9.59 -7.45
N ALA A 32 15.00 -8.54 -7.91
CA ALA A 32 14.66 -7.81 -9.14
C ALA A 32 14.59 -8.77 -10.34
N GLY A 33 13.61 -8.55 -11.22
CA GLY A 33 13.40 -9.39 -12.42
C GLY A 33 12.86 -10.79 -12.15
N GLY A 34 12.62 -11.15 -10.88
CA GLY A 34 12.02 -12.42 -10.50
C GLY A 34 10.58 -12.53 -10.96
N GLN A 35 10.13 -13.76 -11.19
CA GLN A 35 8.75 -14.08 -11.51
C GLN A 35 8.27 -15.23 -10.63
N ILE A 36 7.04 -15.14 -10.16
CA ILE A 36 6.36 -16.24 -9.48
C ILE A 36 5.23 -16.70 -10.42
N ALA A 37 5.30 -17.96 -10.81
CA ALA A 37 4.27 -18.60 -11.62
C ALA A 37 2.92 -18.63 -10.85
N GLU A 38 1.85 -18.99 -11.54
CA GLU A 38 0.52 -19.12 -10.92
C GLU A 38 0.56 -19.97 -9.66
N HIS A 39 0.13 -19.35 -8.55
CA HIS A 39 0.07 -19.98 -7.23
C HIS A 39 -1.13 -19.45 -6.45
N ALA A 40 -1.45 -20.12 -5.35
CA ALA A 40 -2.47 -19.68 -4.40
C ALA A 40 -1.99 -19.92 -2.98
N HIS A 41 -2.46 -19.14 -2.02
CA HIS A 41 -2.19 -19.32 -0.60
C HIS A 41 -3.31 -20.08 0.09
N GLU A 42 -2.96 -20.90 1.08
CA GLU A 42 -3.95 -21.61 1.88
C GLU A 42 -4.73 -20.67 2.80
N ASN A 43 -4.02 -19.74 3.44
CA ASN A 43 -4.59 -18.70 4.26
C ASN A 43 -4.96 -17.46 3.45
N ALA A 44 -5.95 -16.71 3.94
CA ALA A 44 -6.10 -15.33 3.49
C ALA A 44 -4.90 -14.50 3.93
N HIS A 45 -4.54 -13.48 3.19
CA HIS A 45 -3.43 -12.62 3.61
C HIS A 45 -3.60 -11.16 3.15
N PHE A 46 -3.01 -10.28 3.94
CA PHE A 46 -2.67 -8.93 3.53
C PHE A 46 -1.21 -8.90 3.06
N CYS A 47 -0.94 -8.22 1.96
CA CYS A 47 0.41 -7.96 1.48
C CYS A 47 0.63 -6.45 1.37
N PHE A 48 1.63 -5.94 2.09
CA PHE A 48 2.00 -4.52 2.10
C PHE A 48 3.38 -4.33 1.51
N VAL A 49 3.48 -3.49 0.48
CA VAL A 49 4.75 -3.20 -0.20
C VAL A 49 5.54 -2.19 0.61
N LEU A 50 6.69 -2.60 1.13
CA LEU A 50 7.63 -1.75 1.86
C LEU A 50 8.58 -1.02 0.92
N GLN A 51 9.08 -1.73 -0.11
CA GLN A 51 10.08 -1.24 -1.05
C GLN A 51 9.95 -1.93 -2.40
N GLY A 52 10.35 -1.23 -3.48
CA GLY A 52 10.29 -1.75 -4.84
C GLY A 52 8.88 -1.72 -5.42
N SER A 53 8.67 -2.41 -6.53
CA SER A 53 7.35 -2.57 -7.15
C SER A 53 7.26 -3.88 -7.90
N TYR A 54 6.05 -4.44 -7.98
CA TYR A 54 5.76 -5.63 -8.76
C TYR A 54 4.39 -5.53 -9.40
N SER A 55 4.18 -6.29 -10.48
CA SER A 55 2.87 -6.50 -11.07
C SER A 55 2.31 -7.83 -10.58
N GLU A 56 1.07 -7.81 -10.13
CA GLU A 56 0.29 -8.98 -9.77
C GLU A 56 -0.83 -9.17 -10.80
N PHE A 57 -1.02 -10.39 -11.28
CA PHE A 57 -2.04 -10.74 -12.24
C PHE A 57 -2.92 -11.88 -11.71
N ASP A 58 -4.23 -11.62 -11.61
CA ASP A 58 -5.24 -12.56 -11.09
C ASP A 58 -6.09 -13.25 -12.16
N GLY A 59 -5.64 -13.26 -13.42
CA GLY A 59 -6.36 -13.80 -14.57
C GLY A 59 -7.39 -12.85 -15.18
N ARG A 60 -7.73 -11.75 -14.52
CA ARG A 60 -8.71 -10.75 -14.98
C ARG A 60 -8.09 -9.37 -15.18
N ARG A 61 -7.19 -8.99 -14.30
CA ARG A 61 -6.54 -7.67 -14.28
C ARG A 61 -5.08 -7.80 -13.88
N GLU A 62 -4.30 -6.85 -14.32
CA GLU A 62 -2.95 -6.61 -13.83
C GLU A 62 -2.97 -5.44 -12.86
N LEU A 63 -2.40 -5.66 -11.68
CA LEU A 63 -2.27 -4.66 -10.63
C LEU A 63 -0.81 -4.32 -10.42
N THR A 64 -0.44 -3.05 -10.51
CA THR A 64 0.91 -2.58 -10.14
C THR A 64 0.95 -2.21 -8.67
N CYS A 65 1.63 -3.03 -7.88
CA CYS A 65 1.84 -2.83 -6.45
C CYS A 65 3.13 -2.02 -6.23
N LYS A 66 2.98 -0.84 -5.59
CA LYS A 66 4.06 0.11 -5.28
C LYS A 66 4.19 0.28 -3.77
N PRO A 67 5.26 0.92 -3.26
CA PRO A 67 5.39 1.21 -1.83
C PRO A 67 4.12 1.85 -1.26
N SER A 68 3.70 1.37 -0.09
CA SER A 68 2.45 1.72 0.60
C SER A 68 1.16 1.20 -0.07
N THR A 69 1.24 0.37 -1.11
CA THR A 69 0.08 -0.43 -1.56
C THR A 69 -0.14 -1.56 -0.56
N LEU A 70 -1.37 -1.72 -0.11
CA LEU A 70 -1.84 -2.85 0.67
C LEU A 70 -2.85 -3.63 -0.18
N THR A 71 -2.64 -4.92 -0.34
CA THR A 71 -3.61 -5.83 -0.99
C THR A 71 -4.14 -6.82 0.02
N PHE A 72 -5.37 -7.28 -0.20
CA PHE A 72 -5.95 -8.43 0.49
C PHE A 72 -6.26 -9.51 -0.55
N ARG A 73 -5.92 -10.76 -0.22
CA ARG A 73 -6.25 -11.94 -1.01
C ARG A 73 -6.98 -12.97 -0.16
N PRO A 74 -8.15 -13.43 -0.59
CA PRO A 74 -8.85 -14.52 0.07
C PRO A 74 -8.13 -15.86 -0.12
N PRO A 75 -8.44 -16.89 0.68
CA PRO A 75 -7.83 -18.20 0.54
C PRO A 75 -8.09 -18.80 -0.85
N GLY A 76 -7.07 -19.39 -1.45
CA GLY A 76 -7.21 -20.14 -2.70
C GLY A 76 -7.29 -19.28 -3.96
N GLU A 77 -7.20 -17.96 -3.87
CA GLU A 77 -7.18 -17.09 -5.04
C GLU A 77 -5.86 -17.25 -5.81
N VAL A 78 -5.98 -17.61 -7.08
CA VAL A 78 -4.82 -17.87 -7.96
C VAL A 78 -4.32 -16.56 -8.55
N HIS A 79 -3.02 -16.31 -8.40
CA HIS A 79 -2.35 -15.14 -8.98
C HIS A 79 -0.91 -15.48 -9.35
N ARG A 80 -0.28 -14.58 -10.12
CA ARG A 80 1.15 -14.62 -10.46
C ARG A 80 1.77 -13.25 -10.27
N ASP A 81 3.07 -13.21 -9.97
CA ASP A 81 3.78 -11.96 -9.71
C ASP A 81 4.97 -11.79 -10.63
N SER A 82 5.27 -10.53 -10.98
CA SER A 82 6.44 -10.13 -11.73
C SER A 82 7.12 -8.94 -11.05
N PHE A 83 8.36 -9.09 -10.62
CA PHE A 83 9.10 -8.09 -9.85
C PHE A 83 9.96 -7.22 -10.77
N HIS A 84 9.89 -5.89 -10.59
CA HIS A 84 10.48 -4.93 -11.52
C HIS A 84 11.60 -4.10 -10.89
N GLY A 85 12.62 -3.82 -11.70
CA GLY A 85 13.62 -2.79 -11.48
C GLY A 85 14.61 -3.05 -10.34
N ARG A 86 14.13 -3.37 -9.15
CA ARG A 86 14.94 -3.61 -7.94
C ARG A 86 14.27 -4.66 -7.05
N ASP A 87 14.99 -5.09 -6.03
CA ASP A 87 14.45 -5.99 -5.02
C ASP A 87 13.20 -5.41 -4.37
N VAL A 88 12.20 -6.27 -4.20
CA VAL A 88 10.91 -5.92 -3.61
C VAL A 88 10.82 -6.49 -2.21
N ARG A 89 10.60 -5.62 -1.22
CA ARG A 89 10.32 -6.02 0.16
C ARG A 89 8.83 -5.91 0.43
N VAL A 90 8.25 -6.98 0.93
CA VAL A 90 6.84 -7.07 1.29
C VAL A 90 6.68 -7.51 2.73
N PHE A 91 5.66 -6.99 3.38
CA PHE A 91 5.22 -7.37 4.71
C PHE A 91 3.87 -8.07 4.57
N ILE A 92 3.80 -9.33 4.97
CA ILE A 92 2.65 -10.20 4.79
C ILE A 92 2.07 -10.53 6.16
N ILE A 93 0.74 -10.46 6.26
CA ILE A 93 -0.03 -10.84 7.44
C ILE A 93 -1.01 -11.92 7.00
N GLU A 94 -0.76 -13.15 7.37
CA GLU A 94 -1.64 -14.28 7.08
C GLU A 94 -2.71 -14.43 8.16
N ILE A 95 -3.94 -14.64 7.69
CA ILE A 95 -5.13 -14.85 8.52
C ILE A 95 -5.55 -16.31 8.42
N PRO A 96 -5.42 -17.11 9.48
CA PRO A 96 -5.85 -18.50 9.47
C PRO A 96 -7.32 -18.67 9.14
N LEU A 97 -7.68 -19.79 8.53
CA LEU A 97 -9.06 -20.12 8.20
C LEU A 97 -9.98 -20.09 9.44
N THR A 98 -9.48 -20.49 10.60
CA THR A 98 -10.22 -20.45 11.88
C THR A 98 -10.65 -19.03 12.26
N TRP A 99 -9.84 -18.01 11.92
CA TRP A 99 -10.21 -16.60 12.12
C TRP A 99 -11.27 -16.16 11.11
N LEU A 100 -11.16 -16.58 9.85
CA LEU A 100 -12.19 -16.28 8.85
C LEU A 100 -13.54 -16.88 9.22
N ASP A 101 -13.56 -18.07 9.80
CA ASP A 101 -14.80 -18.71 10.28
C ASP A 101 -15.40 -17.95 11.47
N LYS A 102 -14.59 -17.47 12.41
CA LYS A 102 -15.04 -16.58 13.49
C LYS A 102 -15.65 -15.29 12.92
N LEU A 103 -15.02 -14.66 11.93
CA LEU A 103 -15.54 -13.46 11.29
C LEU A 103 -16.89 -13.70 10.62
N ARG A 104 -17.05 -14.83 9.93
CA ARG A 104 -18.33 -15.25 9.32
C ARG A 104 -19.45 -15.41 10.37
N GLY A 105 -19.11 -15.94 11.56
CA GLY A 105 -20.03 -16.02 12.71
C GLY A 105 -20.54 -14.65 13.16
N HIS A 106 -19.80 -13.59 12.93
CA HIS A 106 -20.18 -12.19 13.18
C HIS A 106 -20.74 -11.48 11.94
N SER A 107 -21.10 -12.20 10.88
CA SER A 107 -21.57 -11.65 9.60
C SER A 107 -20.55 -10.76 8.88
N ILE A 108 -19.27 -10.90 9.21
CA ILE A 108 -18.17 -10.19 8.58
C ILE A 108 -17.60 -11.05 7.45
N ARG A 109 -17.49 -10.50 6.24
CA ARG A 109 -17.00 -11.21 5.06
C ARG A 109 -15.75 -10.53 4.51
N LEU A 110 -14.71 -11.33 4.30
CA LEU A 110 -13.49 -11.01 3.57
C LEU A 110 -13.29 -12.12 2.52
N ASP A 111 -14.06 -12.05 1.45
CA ASP A 111 -14.17 -13.11 0.43
C ASP A 111 -13.77 -12.64 -0.98
N ARG A 112 -13.28 -11.41 -1.12
CA ARG A 112 -12.86 -10.82 -2.40
C ARG A 112 -11.50 -10.18 -2.28
N ALA A 113 -10.72 -10.29 -3.35
CA ALA A 113 -9.49 -9.56 -3.52
C ALA A 113 -9.74 -8.05 -3.55
N GLU A 114 -8.96 -7.31 -2.77
CA GLU A 114 -9.09 -5.85 -2.66
C GLU A 114 -7.71 -5.20 -2.66
N GLU A 115 -7.70 -3.95 -3.14
CA GLU A 115 -6.54 -3.07 -3.11
C GLU A 115 -6.87 -1.81 -2.31
N PHE A 116 -5.98 -1.46 -1.39
CA PHE A 116 -6.11 -0.29 -0.56
C PHE A 116 -4.94 0.67 -0.81
N GLN A 117 -5.25 1.84 -1.36
CA GLN A 117 -4.29 2.91 -1.58
C GLN A 117 -4.65 4.12 -0.72
N GLY A 118 -3.81 4.42 0.26
CA GLY A 118 -4.07 5.49 1.23
C GLY A 118 -5.13 5.12 2.28
N GLY A 119 -5.43 6.07 3.16
CA GLY A 119 -6.40 5.87 4.22
C GLY A 119 -5.86 5.16 5.46
N PRO A 120 -6.74 4.61 6.32
CA PRO A 120 -6.35 4.01 7.59
C PRO A 120 -5.59 2.70 7.43
N LEU A 121 -5.98 1.85 6.48
CA LEU A 121 -5.45 0.49 6.33
C LEU A 121 -3.94 0.45 6.07
N PRO A 122 -3.36 1.14 5.06
CA PRO A 122 -1.91 1.21 4.90
C PRO A 122 -1.18 1.83 6.10
N ARG A 123 -1.81 2.79 6.81
CA ARG A 123 -1.22 3.40 8.02
C ARG A 123 -1.19 2.43 9.19
N LEU A 124 -2.25 1.67 9.41
CA LEU A 124 -2.30 0.59 10.41
C LEU A 124 -1.24 -0.46 10.11
N THR A 125 -1.12 -0.88 8.84
CA THR A 125 -0.13 -1.87 8.43
C THR A 125 1.30 -1.34 8.61
N ALA A 126 1.56 -0.07 8.30
CA ALA A 126 2.86 0.54 8.56
C ALA A 126 3.19 0.64 10.07
N ARG A 127 2.19 0.87 10.92
CA ARG A 127 2.34 0.83 12.38
C ARG A 127 2.64 -0.59 12.86
N LEU A 128 1.91 -1.58 12.34
CA LEU A 128 2.11 -2.99 12.64
C LEU A 128 3.52 -3.46 12.23
N ASN A 129 4.00 -3.05 11.05
CA ASN A 129 5.37 -3.33 10.62
C ASN A 129 6.42 -2.72 11.55
N ARG A 130 6.24 -1.51 12.06
CA ARG A 130 7.15 -0.92 13.06
C ARG A 130 7.18 -1.73 14.34
N GLU A 131 6.00 -2.10 14.86
CA GLU A 131 5.89 -2.91 16.07
C GLU A 131 6.53 -4.29 15.91
N PHE A 132 6.34 -4.91 14.74
CA PHE A 132 6.98 -6.17 14.37
C PHE A 132 8.51 -6.10 14.45
N HIS A 133 9.12 -4.94 14.18
CA HIS A 133 10.57 -4.76 14.27
C HIS A 133 11.07 -4.39 15.68
N GLN A 134 10.27 -3.66 16.47
CA GLN A 134 10.66 -3.19 17.81
C GLN A 134 10.67 -4.31 18.86
N ALA A 135 9.70 -5.21 18.81
CA ALA A 135 9.59 -6.44 19.61
C ALA A 135 9.98 -6.31 21.10
N ASP A 136 9.13 -5.64 21.87
CA ASP A 136 9.20 -5.63 23.33
C ASP A 136 8.13 -6.55 23.96
N ALA A 137 8.03 -6.55 25.30
CA ALA A 137 7.08 -7.38 26.02
C ALA A 137 5.59 -7.10 25.70
N ALA A 138 5.26 -5.89 25.24
CA ALA A 138 3.90 -5.48 24.87
C ALA A 138 3.59 -5.73 23.39
N SER A 139 4.60 -5.95 22.56
CA SER A 139 4.48 -6.02 21.11
C SER A 139 3.50 -7.09 20.64
N ALA A 140 3.46 -8.24 21.27
CA ALA A 140 2.53 -9.31 20.91
C ALA A 140 1.07 -8.85 21.02
N LEU A 141 0.70 -8.17 22.10
CA LEU A 141 -0.63 -7.65 22.32
C LEU A 141 -0.98 -6.51 21.37
N ILE A 142 -0.01 -5.60 21.10
CA ILE A 142 -0.18 -4.50 20.18
C ILE A 142 -0.37 -5.04 18.74
N ILE A 143 0.43 -6.01 18.33
CA ILE A 143 0.34 -6.66 17.01
C ILE A 143 -1.02 -7.33 16.83
N GLU A 144 -1.48 -8.09 17.82
CA GLU A 144 -2.80 -8.71 17.78
C GLU A 144 -3.91 -7.65 17.63
N GLY A 145 -3.91 -6.62 18.46
CA GLY A 145 -4.90 -5.53 18.41
C GLY A 145 -4.92 -4.82 17.06
N LEU A 146 -3.74 -4.46 16.53
CA LEU A 146 -3.62 -3.81 15.21
C LEU A 146 -4.07 -4.72 14.07
N THR A 147 -3.81 -6.03 14.16
CA THR A 147 -4.24 -7.01 13.15
C THR A 147 -5.77 -7.13 13.14
N LEU A 148 -6.40 -7.18 14.31
CA LEU A 148 -7.86 -7.20 14.44
C LEU A 148 -8.50 -5.91 13.92
N GLU A 149 -7.92 -4.75 14.23
CA GLU A 149 -8.36 -3.46 13.70
C GLU A 149 -8.24 -3.42 12.17
N LEU A 150 -7.12 -3.92 11.60
CA LEU A 150 -6.90 -4.02 10.16
C LEU A 150 -7.98 -4.87 9.48
N ILE A 151 -8.30 -6.03 10.04
CA ILE A 151 -9.33 -6.94 9.55
C ILE A 151 -10.71 -6.27 9.59
N ALA A 152 -11.07 -5.63 10.70
CA ALA A 152 -12.34 -4.97 10.88
C ALA A 152 -12.53 -3.80 9.89
N GLU A 153 -11.51 -2.97 9.72
CA GLU A 153 -11.54 -1.85 8.77
C GLU A 153 -11.59 -2.34 7.31
N ALA A 154 -10.85 -3.40 6.96
CA ALA A 154 -10.92 -4.01 5.64
C ALA A 154 -12.32 -4.55 5.34
N ALA A 155 -12.94 -5.22 6.31
CA ALA A 155 -14.30 -5.75 6.16
C ALA A 155 -15.35 -4.63 6.00
N ARG A 156 -15.22 -3.52 6.72
CA ARG A 156 -16.08 -2.34 6.53
C ARG A 156 -15.91 -1.74 5.14
N HIS A 157 -14.67 -1.70 4.65
CA HIS A 157 -14.36 -1.21 3.31
C HIS A 157 -15.05 -2.06 2.23
N THR A 158 -14.95 -3.39 2.35
CA THR A 158 -15.57 -4.33 1.40
C THR A 158 -17.09 -4.33 1.48
N ALA A 159 -17.66 -4.23 2.68
CA ALA A 159 -19.11 -4.13 2.88
C ALA A 159 -19.71 -2.82 2.31
N GLY A 160 -18.99 -1.70 2.45
CA GLY A 160 -19.40 -0.41 1.86
C GLY A 160 -19.17 -0.31 0.34
N GLY A 161 -18.38 -1.20 -0.24
CA GLY A 161 -18.09 -1.26 -1.68
C GLY A 161 -19.14 -1.95 -2.54
N ALA A 162 -20.18 -2.54 -1.93
CA ALA A 162 -21.28 -3.19 -2.66
C ALA A 162 -22.26 -2.20 -3.33
N GLU A 163 -22.16 -0.90 -3.04
CA GLU A 163 -22.93 0.14 -3.73
C GLU A 163 -22.06 0.91 -4.71
N SER A 164 -22.37 0.71 -5.97
CA SER A 164 -22.06 1.49 -7.18
C SER A 164 -20.57 1.73 -7.50
N GLY A 165 -20.23 1.43 -8.73
CA GLY A 165 -18.97 1.83 -9.37
C GLY A 165 -18.66 3.31 -9.09
N LEU A 166 -17.36 3.63 -8.96
CA LEU A 166 -16.89 5.00 -8.76
C LEU A 166 -17.59 5.95 -9.74
N PRO A 167 -18.15 7.06 -9.27
CA PRO A 167 -18.67 8.07 -10.19
C PRO A 167 -17.62 8.40 -11.24
N CYS A 168 -17.99 8.41 -12.51
CA CYS A 168 -17.08 8.64 -13.62
C CYS A 168 -16.23 9.92 -13.42
N TRP A 169 -16.84 10.97 -12.86
CA TRP A 169 -16.14 12.21 -12.55
C TRP A 169 -15.05 12.04 -11.46
N LEU A 170 -15.24 11.13 -10.50
CA LEU A 170 -14.25 10.89 -9.44
C LEU A 170 -13.01 10.13 -9.99
N LYS A 171 -13.23 9.19 -10.91
CA LYS A 171 -12.15 8.55 -11.66
C LYS A 171 -11.38 9.59 -12.48
N ARG A 172 -12.09 10.45 -13.25
CA ARG A 172 -11.46 11.54 -14.01
C ARG A 172 -10.68 12.52 -13.12
N ALA A 173 -11.18 12.83 -11.91
CA ALA A 173 -10.46 13.66 -10.96
C ALA A 173 -9.14 12.99 -10.50
N LYS A 174 -9.16 11.69 -10.21
CA LYS A 174 -7.96 10.91 -9.88
C LYS A 174 -6.97 10.92 -11.04
N ASP A 175 -7.43 10.63 -12.26
CA ASP A 175 -6.58 10.58 -13.45
C ASP A 175 -5.94 11.95 -13.73
N LEU A 176 -6.69 13.05 -13.58
CA LEU A 176 -6.18 14.42 -13.69
C LEU A 176 -5.09 14.71 -12.65
N ILE A 177 -5.31 14.30 -11.39
CA ILE A 177 -4.31 14.47 -10.33
C ILE A 177 -3.04 13.68 -10.67
N HIS A 178 -3.15 12.43 -11.13
CA HIS A 178 -1.99 11.61 -11.52
C HIS A 178 -1.22 12.22 -12.71
N ALA A 179 -1.92 12.83 -13.65
CA ALA A 179 -1.28 13.48 -14.80
C ALA A 179 -0.55 14.79 -14.43
N ARG A 180 -0.99 15.49 -13.38
CA ARG A 180 -0.56 16.86 -13.10
C ARG A 180 -0.15 17.11 -11.65
N PHE A 181 0.19 16.07 -10.86
CA PHE A 181 0.52 16.21 -9.42
C PHE A 181 1.76 17.08 -9.14
N THR A 182 2.64 17.24 -10.12
CA THR A 182 3.82 18.12 -10.02
C THR A 182 3.46 19.60 -10.15
N GLU A 183 2.28 19.91 -10.70
CA GLU A 183 1.80 21.27 -10.83
C GLU A 183 1.10 21.75 -9.56
N ASN A 184 0.88 23.07 -9.43
CA ASN A 184 0.13 23.64 -8.31
C ASN A 184 -1.38 23.51 -8.54
N LEU A 185 -1.89 22.27 -8.44
CA LEU A 185 -3.31 21.98 -8.59
C LEU A 185 -4.11 22.38 -7.35
N THR A 186 -5.14 23.20 -7.54
CA THR A 186 -6.11 23.55 -6.50
C THR A 186 -7.32 22.60 -6.54
N LEU A 187 -8.04 22.55 -5.42
CA LEU A 187 -9.28 21.77 -5.34
C LEU A 187 -10.34 22.29 -6.32
N GLU A 188 -10.39 23.59 -6.49
CA GLU A 188 -11.31 24.32 -7.37
C GLU A 188 -11.05 23.97 -8.84
N GLU A 189 -9.79 23.95 -9.26
CA GLU A 189 -9.40 23.57 -10.63
C GLU A 189 -9.78 22.12 -10.95
N ILE A 190 -9.50 21.20 -10.03
CA ILE A 190 -9.86 19.80 -10.21
C ILE A 190 -11.38 19.63 -10.26
N ALA A 191 -12.12 20.27 -9.36
CA ALA A 191 -13.57 20.20 -9.30
C ALA A 191 -14.21 20.75 -10.58
N SER A 192 -13.73 21.90 -11.07
CA SER A 192 -14.16 22.52 -12.33
C SER A 192 -13.91 21.60 -13.52
N ALA A 193 -12.71 21.01 -13.61
CA ALA A 193 -12.33 20.12 -14.70
C ALA A 193 -13.20 18.85 -14.81
N VAL A 194 -13.78 18.40 -13.69
CA VAL A 194 -14.66 17.21 -13.67
C VAL A 194 -16.14 17.54 -13.52
N GLY A 195 -16.50 18.84 -13.47
CA GLY A 195 -17.87 19.32 -13.48
C GLY A 195 -18.62 19.10 -12.16
N VAL A 196 -17.96 19.25 -11.02
CA VAL A 196 -18.58 19.12 -9.69
C VAL A 196 -18.21 20.29 -8.77
N HIS A 197 -19.00 20.48 -7.72
CA HIS A 197 -18.67 21.48 -6.71
C HIS A 197 -17.45 21.06 -5.86
N PRO A 198 -16.50 21.96 -5.50
CA PRO A 198 -15.30 21.63 -4.74
C PRO A 198 -15.57 20.91 -3.42
N VAL A 199 -16.58 21.33 -2.65
CA VAL A 199 -16.98 20.67 -1.40
C VAL A 199 -17.46 19.25 -1.65
N HIS A 200 -18.20 19.01 -2.73
CA HIS A 200 -18.65 17.66 -3.10
C HIS A 200 -17.46 16.76 -3.48
N LEU A 201 -16.53 17.29 -4.30
CA LEU A 201 -15.29 16.61 -4.62
C LEU A 201 -14.52 16.24 -3.34
N ALA A 202 -14.27 17.21 -2.44
CA ALA A 202 -13.52 16.98 -1.21
C ALA A 202 -14.15 15.90 -0.34
N THR A 203 -15.48 15.95 -0.16
CA THR A 203 -16.23 15.01 0.67
C THR A 203 -16.19 13.59 0.09
N VAL A 204 -16.51 13.44 -1.20
CA VAL A 204 -16.54 12.12 -1.84
C VAL A 204 -15.13 11.54 -2.01
N PHE A 205 -14.16 12.38 -2.36
CA PHE A 205 -12.76 12.00 -2.48
C PHE A 205 -12.22 11.48 -1.15
N ARG A 206 -12.46 12.25 -0.05
CA ARG A 206 -12.04 11.83 1.29
C ARG A 206 -12.69 10.53 1.74
N ARG A 207 -13.99 10.36 1.48
CA ARG A 207 -14.72 9.12 1.79
C ARG A 207 -14.17 7.92 1.03
N LYS A 208 -13.81 8.09 -0.26
CA LYS A 208 -13.37 6.98 -1.11
C LYS A 208 -11.88 6.67 -1.00
N TYR A 209 -11.04 7.72 -0.92
CA TYR A 209 -9.57 7.55 -0.87
C TYR A 209 -8.98 7.74 0.52
N TYR A 210 -9.84 7.96 1.54
CA TYR A 210 -9.46 8.13 2.95
C TYR A 210 -8.38 9.20 3.17
N SER A 211 -8.27 10.15 2.24
CA SER A 211 -7.33 11.27 2.30
C SER A 211 -7.93 12.50 1.64
N THR A 212 -7.52 13.68 2.07
CA THR A 212 -7.86 14.90 1.33
C THR A 212 -7.14 14.90 -0.03
N VAL A 213 -7.66 15.66 -0.99
CA VAL A 213 -7.01 15.84 -2.31
C VAL A 213 -5.56 16.32 -2.14
N GLY A 214 -5.33 17.30 -1.24
CA GLY A 214 -3.98 17.82 -0.97
C GLY A 214 -3.03 16.79 -0.35
N GLU A 215 -3.51 15.92 0.55
CA GLU A 215 -2.72 14.81 1.09
C GLU A 215 -2.40 13.78 0.01
N TYR A 216 -3.35 13.51 -0.88
CA TYR A 216 -3.18 12.59 -1.99
C TYR A 216 -2.09 13.09 -2.96
N ILE A 217 -2.14 14.38 -3.34
CA ILE A 217 -1.11 15.01 -4.19
C ILE A 217 0.26 14.95 -3.51
N ARG A 218 0.35 15.32 -2.22
CA ARG A 218 1.63 15.24 -1.49
C ARG A 218 2.21 13.83 -1.46
N ARG A 219 1.37 12.80 -1.37
CA ARG A 219 1.81 11.41 -1.44
C ARG A 219 2.44 11.09 -2.78
N LEU A 220 1.78 11.43 -3.89
CA LEU A 220 2.32 11.21 -5.24
C LEU A 220 3.67 11.92 -5.44
N ARG A 221 3.80 13.15 -4.93
CA ARG A 221 5.06 13.90 -4.97
C ARG A 221 6.19 13.21 -4.19
N VAL A 222 5.87 12.67 -3.02
CA VAL A 222 6.85 11.91 -2.22
C VAL A 222 7.19 10.58 -2.90
N GLU A 223 6.24 9.88 -3.48
CA GLU A 223 6.47 8.66 -4.26
C GLU A 223 7.40 8.93 -5.46
N TYR A 224 7.14 9.98 -6.22
CA TYR A 224 8.02 10.44 -7.29
C TYR A 224 9.43 10.75 -6.78
N ALA A 225 9.53 11.50 -5.69
CA ALA A 225 10.83 11.83 -5.10
C ALA A 225 11.58 10.58 -4.59
N CYS A 226 10.89 9.57 -4.05
CA CYS A 226 11.50 8.30 -3.66
C CYS A 226 12.14 7.59 -4.86
N LEU A 227 11.47 7.61 -6.02
CA LEU A 227 12.02 7.03 -7.26
C LEU A 227 13.28 7.78 -7.72
N GLU A 228 13.24 9.11 -7.74
CA GLU A 228 14.37 9.93 -8.17
C GLU A 228 15.58 9.83 -7.20
N LEU A 229 15.32 9.82 -5.90
CA LEU A 229 16.37 9.61 -4.89
C LEU A 229 17.06 8.25 -5.03
N ALA A 230 16.32 7.25 -5.46
CA ALA A 230 16.84 5.91 -5.65
C ALA A 230 17.60 5.72 -6.99
N ARG A 231 17.31 6.56 -8.00
CA ARG A 231 17.92 6.47 -9.34
C ARG A 231 19.31 7.09 -9.43
N GLY A 232 19.64 8.08 -8.58
CA GLY A 232 20.91 8.72 -8.75
C GLY A 232 21.21 9.94 -7.88
N GLU A 233 22.09 10.80 -8.39
CA GLU A 233 22.70 11.93 -7.68
C GLU A 233 22.01 13.27 -7.94
N THR A 234 20.83 13.29 -8.53
CA THR A 234 20.07 14.52 -8.76
C THR A 234 19.99 15.35 -7.47
N PRO A 235 20.38 16.64 -7.49
CA PRO A 235 20.36 17.48 -6.31
C PRO A 235 18.99 17.49 -5.63
N LEU A 236 18.95 17.52 -4.29
CA LEU A 236 17.69 17.49 -3.55
C LEU A 236 16.79 18.68 -3.90
N GLY A 237 17.37 19.83 -4.19
CA GLY A 237 16.62 21.02 -4.64
C GLY A 237 15.92 20.79 -5.97
N THR A 238 16.59 20.15 -6.93
CA THR A 238 16.04 19.79 -8.23
C THR A 238 14.90 18.79 -8.08
N ILE A 239 15.12 17.70 -7.31
CA ILE A 239 14.06 16.72 -7.04
C ILE A 239 12.85 17.38 -6.38
N ALA A 240 13.06 18.33 -5.46
CA ALA A 240 11.99 19.06 -4.81
C ALA A 240 11.12 19.83 -5.83
N LEU A 241 11.75 20.57 -6.74
CA LEU A 241 11.06 21.35 -7.77
C LEU A 241 10.34 20.44 -8.78
N ASP A 242 11.01 19.41 -9.28
CA ASP A 242 10.47 18.46 -10.25
C ASP A 242 9.29 17.67 -9.67
N ALA A 243 9.32 17.39 -8.36
CA ALA A 243 8.21 16.78 -7.63
C ALA A 243 7.07 17.75 -7.32
N GLY A 244 7.21 19.04 -7.66
CA GLY A 244 6.18 20.08 -7.46
C GLY A 244 6.14 20.68 -6.05
N PHE A 245 7.21 20.57 -5.26
CA PHE A 245 7.32 21.29 -3.98
C PHE A 245 7.81 22.72 -4.19
N ALA A 246 7.33 23.66 -3.37
CA ALA A 246 7.71 25.06 -3.48
C ALA A 246 9.22 25.29 -3.25
N ASN A 247 9.86 24.46 -2.42
CA ASN A 247 11.29 24.54 -2.12
C ASN A 247 11.77 23.26 -1.42
N GLN A 248 13.11 23.12 -1.29
CA GLN A 248 13.76 21.95 -0.69
C GLN A 248 13.40 21.77 0.80
N SER A 249 13.18 22.84 1.56
CA SER A 249 12.84 22.75 2.99
C SER A 249 11.44 22.15 3.18
N HIS A 250 10.45 22.63 2.41
CA HIS A 250 9.09 22.08 2.40
C HIS A 250 9.08 20.61 1.95
N PHE A 251 9.86 20.27 0.93
CA PHE A 251 10.08 18.91 0.49
C PHE A 251 10.64 18.04 1.62
N SER A 252 11.76 18.43 2.22
CA SER A 252 12.47 17.62 3.22
C SER A 252 11.61 17.36 4.46
N SER A 253 10.88 18.37 4.94
CA SER A 253 9.97 18.22 6.09
C SER A 253 8.79 17.31 5.78
N THR A 254 8.17 17.44 4.59
CA THR A 254 7.06 16.62 4.16
C THR A 254 7.52 15.17 3.93
N PHE A 255 8.64 14.97 3.26
CA PHE A 255 9.24 13.67 3.01
C PHE A 255 9.53 12.92 4.31
N LYS A 256 10.23 13.58 5.27
CA LYS A 256 10.54 12.99 6.59
C LYS A 256 9.27 12.60 7.35
N ARG A 257 8.25 13.46 7.36
CA ARG A 257 6.98 13.18 8.02
C ARG A 257 6.28 11.97 7.43
N MET A 258 6.38 11.74 6.11
CA MET A 258 5.67 10.66 5.41
C MET A 258 6.45 9.34 5.36
N THR A 259 7.79 9.41 5.29
CA THR A 259 8.65 8.22 5.14
C THR A 259 9.38 7.84 6.43
N GLY A 260 9.42 8.73 7.42
CA GLY A 260 10.23 8.57 8.64
C GLY A 260 11.71 8.92 8.47
N LEU A 261 12.21 9.07 7.24
CA LEU A 261 13.61 9.34 6.91
C LEU A 261 13.77 10.71 6.24
N THR A 262 14.93 11.35 6.40
CA THR A 262 15.24 12.50 5.57
C THR A 262 15.53 12.07 4.13
N PRO A 263 15.32 12.93 3.10
CA PRO A 263 15.67 12.60 1.71
C PRO A 263 17.13 12.14 1.54
N ALA A 264 18.07 12.78 2.26
CA ALA A 264 19.47 12.41 2.23
C ALA A 264 19.72 11.03 2.86
N SER A 265 19.08 10.72 3.99
CA SER A 265 19.19 9.39 4.62
C SER A 265 18.52 8.31 3.76
N TYR A 266 17.38 8.63 3.16
CA TYR A 266 16.70 7.73 2.24
C TYR A 266 17.56 7.39 1.01
N ARG A 267 18.23 8.38 0.40
CA ARG A 267 19.18 8.17 -0.70
C ARG A 267 20.32 7.23 -0.30
N LYS A 268 20.89 7.41 0.89
CA LYS A 268 21.98 6.57 1.41
C LYS A 268 21.59 5.11 1.68
N SER A 269 20.30 4.81 1.84
CA SER A 269 19.84 3.43 2.04
C SER A 269 19.84 2.59 0.76
N PHE A 270 20.16 3.20 -0.40
CA PHE A 270 20.34 2.48 -1.65
C PHE A 270 21.85 2.34 -1.94
N PRO A 271 22.35 1.10 -2.13
CA PRO A 271 23.75 0.90 -2.50
C PRO A 271 24.02 1.58 -3.85
N ARG A 272 25.14 2.25 -3.95
CA ARG A 272 25.63 2.77 -5.23
C ARG A 272 26.11 1.58 -6.08
N SER A 273 25.60 1.49 -7.28
CA SER A 273 26.13 0.59 -8.30
C SER A 273 27.46 1.10 -8.78
#